data_236b0b52a8ba2a76edd81c134c925d73
#
_entry.id   236b0b52a8ba2a76edd81c134c925d73
#
_cell.length_a   1.000
_cell.length_b   1.000
_cell.length_c   1.000
_cell.angle_alpha   90.00
_cell.angle_beta   90.00
_cell.angle_gamma   90.00
#
_symmetry.space_group_name_H-M   'P 1'
#
loop_
_entity.id
_entity.type
_entity.pdbx_description
1 polymer ?
#
loop_
_entity_poly.entity_id
_entity_poly.type
_entity_poly.pdbx_seq_one_letter_code
_entity_poly.pdbx_strand_id
1 'polypeptide(L)'
;ITNPDKMRVELEEPYILIHEKKLSNLQALLPVLEAVVQSGKPLLIIAEDVEGEALATLVVNKLRGGLKIAAVKAPGFGDRRKAMLEDIAILTGGTAVSEDLGIKLENVTLNMLGRAKKVVVEKENTTIVDGAGSKTEIQGRVAQIKAQIEETTSDYDREKLQERLAKLAGGVAVIRVGGSTEVEVKERKDRVDDAMHATRAAVEEGVLPGGGVALLRAVKALDNAQTENADQRHGIEIVRRALEAPVRQIAENAGAEGSIIVGKLREKTEFGFGWNAQTNEFGDLYDQGGNRSGQGCSYRVAGRRLGRRPADYHRGNGRREAEEGSTAPADAGRRHGLLTETIGRRPDAAPTDR
;
A
#
# COMPACT_ATOMS: atom_id res chain seq x y z
N ILE A 1 -16.63 5.26 7.31
CA ILE A 1 -16.53 5.43 5.85
C ILE A 1 -17.59 6.43 5.41
N THR A 2 -17.20 7.41 4.58
CA THR A 2 -18.15 8.39 3.98
C THR A 2 -18.53 8.04 2.54
N ASN A 3 -17.67 7.27 1.87
CA ASN A 3 -17.88 6.77 0.52
C ASN A 3 -17.73 5.24 0.53
N PRO A 4 -18.84 4.47 0.59
CA PRO A 4 -18.81 3.02 0.63
C PRO A 4 -18.23 2.39 -0.64
N ASP A 5 -18.54 2.95 -1.81
CA ASP A 5 -18.10 2.40 -3.09
C ASP A 5 -16.58 2.43 -3.26
N LYS A 6 -15.94 3.46 -2.68
CA LYS A 6 -14.49 3.63 -2.71
C LYS A 6 -13.80 3.18 -1.41
N MET A 7 -14.57 2.67 -0.45
CA MET A 7 -14.09 2.22 0.86
C MET A 7 -13.18 3.24 1.55
N ARG A 8 -13.52 4.54 1.46
CA ARG A 8 -12.72 5.62 2.02
C ARG A 8 -13.53 6.66 2.78
N VAL A 9 -12.85 7.44 3.61
CA VAL A 9 -13.40 8.62 4.29
C VAL A 9 -12.84 9.85 3.62
N GLU A 10 -13.69 10.80 3.27
CA GLU A 10 -13.32 12.13 2.80
C GLU A 10 -13.90 13.17 3.77
N LEU A 11 -13.02 13.99 4.34
CA LEU A 11 -13.40 15.09 5.23
C LEU A 11 -12.92 16.40 4.62
N GLU A 12 -13.82 17.35 4.48
CA GLU A 12 -13.53 18.70 3.98
C GLU A 12 -13.44 19.68 5.15
N GLU A 13 -12.39 20.48 5.18
CA GLU A 13 -12.06 21.42 6.25
C GLU A 13 -12.15 20.86 7.68
N PRO A 14 -11.60 19.64 7.93
CA PRO A 14 -11.71 19.02 9.23
C PRO A 14 -10.86 19.70 10.29
N TYR A 15 -11.29 19.60 11.53
CA TYR A 15 -10.41 19.68 12.69
C TYR A 15 -9.64 18.37 12.84
N ILE A 16 -8.42 18.44 13.36
CA ILE A 16 -7.54 17.28 13.54
C ILE A 16 -7.09 17.26 15.02
N LEU A 17 -7.57 16.28 15.76
CA LEU A 17 -7.09 15.99 17.12
C LEU A 17 -5.92 15.02 17.02
N ILE A 18 -4.78 15.42 17.57
CA ILE A 18 -3.55 14.62 17.58
C ILE A 18 -3.26 14.25 19.04
N HIS A 19 -3.36 12.96 19.37
CA HIS A 19 -3.19 12.45 20.72
C HIS A 19 -2.16 11.33 20.76
N GLU A 20 -1.23 11.39 21.69
CA GLU A 20 -0.12 10.42 21.78
C GLU A 20 -0.58 9.04 22.26
N LYS A 21 -1.48 9.00 23.25
CA LYS A 21 -1.93 7.77 23.90
C LYS A 21 -3.21 7.21 23.33
N LYS A 22 -3.65 6.08 23.89
CA LYS A 22 -4.94 5.47 23.56
C LYS A 22 -6.10 6.32 24.09
N LEU A 23 -7.19 6.33 23.32
CA LEU A 23 -8.45 6.97 23.69
C LEU A 23 -9.45 5.88 24.06
N SER A 24 -9.61 5.63 25.37
CA SER A 24 -10.59 4.68 25.92
C SER A 24 -11.70 5.36 26.72
N ASN A 25 -11.38 6.48 27.37
CA ASN A 25 -12.30 7.24 28.23
C ASN A 25 -13.00 8.34 27.41
N LEU A 26 -14.33 8.28 27.39
CA LEU A 26 -15.17 9.28 26.73
C LEU A 26 -15.18 10.63 27.43
N GLN A 27 -15.17 10.65 28.77
CA GLN A 27 -15.34 11.89 29.53
C GLN A 27 -14.27 12.92 29.20
N ALA A 28 -13.02 12.48 29.04
CA ALA A 28 -11.93 13.39 28.70
C ALA A 28 -12.07 13.96 27.26
N LEU A 29 -12.79 13.26 26.37
CA LEU A 29 -12.99 13.67 24.98
C LEU A 29 -14.23 14.55 24.80
N LEU A 30 -15.20 14.51 25.73
CA LEU A 30 -16.49 15.22 25.59
C LEU A 30 -16.35 16.72 25.30
N PRO A 31 -15.50 17.52 26.02
CA PRO A 31 -15.39 18.93 25.73
C PRO A 31 -14.98 19.24 24.30
N VAL A 32 -14.06 18.44 23.76
CA VAL A 32 -13.61 18.59 22.37
C VAL A 32 -14.73 18.23 21.39
N LEU A 33 -15.46 17.13 21.64
CA LEU A 33 -16.55 16.70 20.78
C LEU A 33 -17.69 17.72 20.74
N GLU A 34 -18.08 18.27 21.90
CA GLU A 34 -19.13 19.30 22.00
C GLU A 34 -18.74 20.56 21.22
N ALA A 35 -17.50 21.03 21.37
CA ALA A 35 -16.99 22.18 20.66
C ALA A 35 -16.95 21.95 19.13
N VAL A 36 -16.57 20.75 18.69
CA VAL A 36 -16.56 20.38 17.26
C VAL A 36 -17.98 20.28 16.71
N VAL A 37 -18.94 19.69 17.44
CA VAL A 37 -20.35 19.64 17.04
C VAL A 37 -20.92 21.05 16.85
N GLN A 38 -20.67 21.96 17.80
CA GLN A 38 -21.11 23.35 17.71
C GLN A 38 -20.52 24.07 16.49
N SER A 39 -19.32 23.72 16.07
CA SER A 39 -18.67 24.30 14.89
C SER A 39 -19.24 23.79 13.57
N GLY A 40 -19.94 22.65 13.57
CA GLY A 40 -20.46 21.98 12.36
C GLY A 40 -19.41 21.36 11.44
N LYS A 41 -18.12 21.43 11.81
CA LYS A 41 -17.02 20.89 11.01
C LYS A 41 -16.73 19.42 11.33
N PRO A 42 -16.20 18.65 10.35
CA PRO A 42 -15.76 17.29 10.60
C PRO A 42 -14.54 17.23 11.55
N LEU A 43 -14.36 16.09 12.22
CA LEU A 43 -13.22 15.80 13.08
C LEU A 43 -12.47 14.56 12.60
N LEU A 44 -11.15 14.68 12.44
CA LEU A 44 -10.23 13.56 12.38
C LEU A 44 -9.56 13.39 13.73
N ILE A 45 -9.57 12.18 14.27
CA ILE A 45 -8.80 11.81 15.46
C ILE A 45 -7.60 10.97 15.03
N ILE A 46 -6.41 11.38 15.43
CA ILE A 46 -5.16 10.62 15.27
C ILE A 46 -4.69 10.26 16.67
N ALA A 47 -4.77 8.98 17.05
CA ALA A 47 -4.37 8.51 18.37
C ALA A 47 -3.64 7.17 18.28
N GLU A 48 -2.95 6.76 19.34
CA GLU A 48 -2.33 5.43 19.39
C GLU A 48 -3.33 4.33 19.06
N ASP A 49 -4.49 4.39 19.73
CA ASP A 49 -5.67 3.58 19.44
C ASP A 49 -6.93 4.29 19.94
N VAL A 50 -8.09 3.87 19.42
CA VAL A 50 -9.40 4.29 19.93
C VAL A 50 -10.19 3.05 20.25
N GLU A 51 -10.49 2.85 21.53
CA GLU A 51 -11.09 1.60 22.03
C GLU A 51 -12.16 1.87 23.10
N GLY A 52 -12.85 0.81 23.52
CA GLY A 52 -13.78 0.86 24.66
C GLY A 52 -14.96 1.80 24.45
N GLU A 53 -15.30 2.53 25.51
CA GLU A 53 -16.47 3.42 25.56
C GLU A 53 -16.34 4.59 24.57
N ALA A 54 -15.13 5.13 24.39
CA ALA A 54 -14.89 6.20 23.45
C ALA A 54 -15.23 5.76 22.01
N LEU A 55 -14.74 4.60 21.57
CA LEU A 55 -15.04 4.07 20.25
C LEU A 55 -16.54 3.82 20.05
N ALA A 56 -17.18 3.14 21.00
CA ALA A 56 -18.61 2.82 20.92
C ALA A 56 -19.46 4.11 20.76
N THR A 57 -19.16 5.13 21.56
CA THR A 57 -19.90 6.40 21.50
C THR A 57 -19.65 7.15 20.18
N LEU A 58 -18.42 7.18 19.67
CA LEU A 58 -18.12 7.80 18.39
C LEU A 58 -18.87 7.11 17.24
N VAL A 59 -18.95 5.77 17.25
CA VAL A 59 -19.70 4.98 16.25
C VAL A 59 -21.19 5.28 16.31
N VAL A 60 -21.80 5.27 17.51
CA VAL A 60 -23.23 5.56 17.69
C VAL A 60 -23.58 6.97 17.23
N ASN A 61 -22.79 7.98 17.60
CA ASN A 61 -23.04 9.35 17.20
C ASN A 61 -22.86 9.58 15.69
N LYS A 62 -21.89 8.90 15.08
CA LYS A 62 -21.73 8.91 13.64
C LYS A 62 -22.92 8.28 12.91
N LEU A 63 -23.40 7.12 13.37
CA LEU A 63 -24.56 6.43 12.80
C LEU A 63 -25.84 7.26 12.91
N ARG A 64 -26.00 8.01 13.98
CA ARG A 64 -27.11 8.94 14.19
C ARG A 64 -27.00 10.23 13.35
N GLY A 65 -25.91 10.42 12.62
CA GLY A 65 -25.68 11.60 11.79
C GLY A 65 -25.28 12.86 12.56
N GLY A 66 -25.08 12.76 13.89
CA GLY A 66 -24.73 13.90 14.73
C GLY A 66 -23.26 14.35 14.61
N LEU A 67 -22.37 13.46 14.19
CA LEU A 67 -20.94 13.73 14.08
C LEU A 67 -20.37 13.26 12.74
N LYS A 68 -19.66 14.16 12.05
CA LYS A 68 -18.82 13.81 10.91
C LYS A 68 -17.41 13.52 11.41
N ILE A 69 -17.15 12.29 11.84
CA ILE A 69 -15.90 11.91 12.50
C ILE A 69 -15.25 10.71 11.85
N ALA A 70 -13.92 10.70 11.86
CA ALA A 70 -13.09 9.55 11.56
C ALA A 70 -11.95 9.45 12.59
N ALA A 71 -11.53 8.23 12.90
CA ALA A 71 -10.39 7.97 13.76
C ALA A 71 -9.39 7.07 13.04
N VAL A 72 -8.11 7.38 13.19
CA VAL A 72 -7.00 6.62 12.61
C VAL A 72 -5.92 6.39 13.66
N LYS A 73 -5.20 5.29 13.51
CA LYS A 73 -4.06 4.99 14.38
C LYS A 73 -2.88 5.88 14.03
N ALA A 74 -2.21 6.38 15.06
CA ALA A 74 -0.99 7.15 14.93
C ALA A 74 0.13 6.31 14.27
N PRO A 75 0.91 6.87 13.34
CA PRO A 75 1.99 6.16 12.69
C PRO A 75 3.18 5.93 13.63
N GLY A 76 3.87 4.79 13.48
CA GLY A 76 5.08 4.47 14.22
C GLY A 76 4.85 3.99 15.65
N PHE A 77 5.95 3.86 16.41
CA PHE A 77 5.97 3.37 17.79
C PHE A 77 6.97 4.18 18.62
N GLY A 78 6.72 4.30 19.93
CA GLY A 78 7.61 4.96 20.88
C GLY A 78 7.96 6.40 20.49
N ASP A 79 9.22 6.79 20.62
CA ASP A 79 9.70 8.15 20.33
C ASP A 79 9.50 8.55 18.86
N ARG A 80 9.51 7.58 17.94
CA ARG A 80 9.19 7.84 16.53
C ARG A 80 7.75 8.28 16.36
N ARG A 81 6.81 7.67 17.09
CA ARG A 81 5.40 8.09 17.06
C ARG A 81 5.27 9.52 17.53
N LYS A 82 5.92 9.88 18.65
CA LYS A 82 5.93 11.26 19.17
C LYS A 82 6.42 12.23 18.10
N ALA A 83 7.57 11.94 17.52
CA ALA A 83 8.17 12.79 16.49
C ALA A 83 7.28 12.95 15.25
N MET A 84 6.60 11.87 14.81
CA MET A 84 5.66 11.91 13.67
C MET A 84 4.38 12.67 14.01
N LEU A 85 3.87 12.57 15.23
CA LEU A 85 2.71 13.35 15.69
C LEU A 85 3.04 14.84 15.79
N GLU A 86 4.24 15.21 16.22
CA GLU A 86 4.73 16.59 16.17
C GLU A 86 4.84 17.11 14.73
N ASP A 87 5.35 16.29 13.80
CA ASP A 87 5.43 16.66 12.39
C ASP A 87 4.04 16.95 11.80
N ILE A 88 3.04 16.11 12.16
CA ILE A 88 1.64 16.31 11.75
C ILE A 88 1.05 17.58 12.42
N ALA A 89 1.36 17.84 13.69
CA ALA A 89 0.90 19.02 14.40
C ALA A 89 1.43 20.30 13.72
N ILE A 90 2.72 20.36 13.43
CA ILE A 90 3.34 21.48 12.73
C ILE A 90 2.73 21.66 11.33
N LEU A 91 2.52 20.56 10.58
CA LEU A 91 1.93 20.61 9.24
C LEU A 91 0.49 21.15 9.25
N THR A 92 -0.28 20.84 10.29
CA THR A 92 -1.70 21.20 10.40
C THR A 92 -1.98 22.44 11.24
N GLY A 93 -0.93 23.02 11.83
CA GLY A 93 -1.04 24.18 12.73
C GLY A 93 -1.77 23.85 14.03
N GLY A 94 -1.70 22.58 14.48
CA GLY A 94 -2.26 22.10 15.73
C GLY A 94 -1.20 21.82 16.79
N THR A 95 -1.62 21.21 17.88
CA THR A 95 -0.75 20.80 18.99
C THR A 95 -0.90 19.29 19.23
N ALA A 96 0.22 18.59 19.35
CA ALA A 96 0.20 17.19 19.78
C ALA A 96 -0.12 17.14 21.28
N VAL A 97 -1.23 16.51 21.61
CA VAL A 97 -1.68 16.33 23.00
C VAL A 97 -0.89 15.19 23.62
N SER A 98 0.02 15.53 24.52
CA SER A 98 0.87 14.60 25.26
C SER A 98 0.91 14.98 26.72
N GLU A 99 0.84 14.00 27.60
CA GLU A 99 1.01 14.21 29.03
C GLU A 99 2.45 14.66 29.38
N ASP A 100 3.44 14.24 28.60
CA ASP A 100 4.83 14.67 28.77
C ASP A 100 4.99 16.19 28.58
N LEU A 101 4.12 16.79 27.76
CA LEU A 101 4.02 18.24 27.57
C LEU A 101 3.08 18.92 28.60
N GLY A 102 2.53 18.17 29.54
CA GLY A 102 1.59 18.67 30.54
C GLY A 102 0.19 18.97 30.00
N ILE A 103 -0.12 18.57 28.78
CA ILE A 103 -1.40 18.83 28.10
C ILE A 103 -2.33 17.65 28.32
N LYS A 104 -3.37 17.87 29.13
CA LYS A 104 -4.44 16.89 29.34
C LYS A 104 -5.53 17.06 28.29
N LEU A 105 -6.11 15.93 27.84
CA LEU A 105 -7.17 15.92 26.82
C LEU A 105 -8.40 16.77 27.20
N GLU A 106 -8.73 16.83 28.50
CA GLU A 106 -9.84 17.62 29.06
C GLU A 106 -9.68 19.14 28.85
N ASN A 107 -8.43 19.60 28.68
CA ASN A 107 -8.09 21.01 28.52
C ASN A 107 -7.88 21.42 27.05
N VAL A 108 -8.13 20.50 26.11
CA VAL A 108 -7.96 20.78 24.69
C VAL A 108 -9.07 21.68 24.18
N THR A 109 -8.68 22.77 23.54
CA THR A 109 -9.57 23.73 22.88
C THR A 109 -9.51 23.63 21.36
N LEU A 110 -10.50 24.19 20.65
CA LEU A 110 -10.52 24.18 19.18
C LEU A 110 -9.27 24.82 18.55
N ASN A 111 -8.62 25.76 19.24
CA ASN A 111 -7.41 26.42 18.74
C ASN A 111 -6.17 25.51 18.79
N MET A 112 -6.21 24.48 19.60
CA MET A 112 -5.14 23.48 19.69
C MET A 112 -5.31 22.36 18.64
N LEU A 113 -6.48 22.26 18.00
CA LEU A 113 -6.73 21.29 16.95
C LEU A 113 -6.07 21.74 15.65
N GLY A 114 -5.41 20.79 14.97
CA GLY A 114 -4.92 21.00 13.63
C GLY A 114 -6.07 21.22 12.63
N ARG A 115 -5.76 21.80 11.49
CA ARG A 115 -6.70 22.06 10.38
C ARG A 115 -6.07 21.68 9.05
N ALA A 116 -6.90 21.26 8.12
CA ALA A 116 -6.49 21.02 6.75
C ALA A 116 -7.64 21.35 5.81
N LYS A 117 -7.36 21.58 4.53
CA LYS A 117 -8.39 21.78 3.52
C LYS A 117 -9.17 20.51 3.24
N LYS A 118 -8.48 19.38 3.17
CA LYS A 118 -9.08 18.07 2.95
C LYS A 118 -8.27 16.96 3.61
N VAL A 119 -8.97 15.95 4.13
CA VAL A 119 -8.36 14.70 4.58
C VAL A 119 -9.03 13.53 3.87
N VAL A 120 -8.23 12.60 3.36
CA VAL A 120 -8.68 11.35 2.76
C VAL A 120 -8.08 10.20 3.56
N VAL A 121 -8.94 9.34 4.11
CA VAL A 121 -8.54 8.14 4.84
C VAL A 121 -8.92 6.92 4.02
N GLU A 122 -7.94 6.12 3.67
CA GLU A 122 -8.07 4.83 3.01
C GLU A 122 -7.62 3.72 3.96
N LYS A 123 -7.72 2.47 3.53
CA LYS A 123 -7.38 1.32 4.38
C LYS A 123 -5.93 1.39 4.92
N GLU A 124 -4.98 1.73 4.05
CA GLU A 124 -3.56 1.71 4.37
C GLU A 124 -2.96 3.12 4.58
N ASN A 125 -3.62 4.16 4.09
CA ASN A 125 -3.07 5.50 4.04
C ASN A 125 -4.05 6.56 4.53
N THR A 126 -3.51 7.58 5.19
CA THR A 126 -4.23 8.82 5.50
C THR A 126 -3.49 9.98 4.85
N THR A 127 -4.17 10.71 3.97
CA THR A 127 -3.61 11.83 3.24
C THR A 127 -4.22 13.13 3.76
N ILE A 128 -3.36 14.02 4.25
CA ILE A 128 -3.72 15.37 4.68
C ILE A 128 -3.30 16.35 3.59
N VAL A 129 -4.24 17.09 3.03
CA VAL A 129 -4.00 18.02 1.92
C VAL A 129 -4.18 19.46 2.42
N ASP A 130 -3.21 20.32 2.13
CA ASP A 130 -3.20 21.74 2.51
C ASP A 130 -3.45 21.93 4.01
N GLY A 131 -2.52 21.45 4.84
CA GLY A 131 -2.52 21.71 6.29
C GLY A 131 -2.34 23.22 6.57
N ALA A 132 -2.97 23.69 7.64
CA ALA A 132 -2.98 25.11 8.03
C ALA A 132 -1.71 25.56 8.77
N GLY A 133 -0.66 24.73 8.80
CA GLY A 133 0.60 25.03 9.47
C GLY A 133 1.36 26.19 8.86
N SER A 134 2.11 26.90 9.70
CA SER A 134 2.95 28.01 9.26
C SER A 134 4.12 27.53 8.40
N LYS A 135 4.34 28.14 7.24
CA LYS A 135 5.49 27.81 6.37
C LYS A 135 6.83 27.94 7.09
N THR A 136 6.95 28.90 8.00
CA THR A 136 8.18 29.14 8.78
C THR A 136 8.45 28.00 9.75
N GLU A 137 7.43 27.51 10.45
CA GLU A 137 7.54 26.37 11.37
C GLU A 137 7.85 25.08 10.62
N ILE A 138 7.18 24.84 9.47
CA ILE A 138 7.45 23.69 8.61
C ILE A 138 8.91 23.73 8.11
N GLN A 139 9.41 24.89 7.66
CA GLN A 139 10.80 25.04 7.22
C GLN A 139 11.79 24.83 8.37
N GLY A 140 11.48 25.33 9.57
CA GLY A 140 12.29 25.09 10.77
C GLY A 140 12.37 23.60 11.09
N ARG A 141 11.25 22.89 11.04
CA ARG A 141 11.20 21.44 11.28
C ARG A 141 11.97 20.65 10.22
N VAL A 142 11.85 21.06 8.95
CA VAL A 142 12.63 20.48 7.83
C VAL A 142 14.13 20.65 8.06
N ALA A 143 14.57 21.82 8.50
CA ALA A 143 15.99 22.08 8.81
C ALA A 143 16.47 21.22 9.98
N GLN A 144 15.67 21.07 11.03
CA GLN A 144 15.96 20.21 12.18
C GLN A 144 16.13 18.74 11.77
N ILE A 145 15.21 18.20 10.94
CA ILE A 145 15.31 16.81 10.47
C ILE A 145 16.53 16.61 9.59
N LYS A 146 16.89 17.59 8.73
CA LYS A 146 18.12 17.54 7.91
C LYS A 146 19.38 17.46 8.79
N ALA A 147 19.46 18.25 9.84
CA ALA A 147 20.58 18.18 10.80
C ALA A 147 20.66 16.79 11.45
N GLN A 148 19.52 16.22 11.88
CA GLN A 148 19.47 14.87 12.44
C GLN A 148 19.93 13.78 11.45
N ILE A 149 19.66 13.95 10.14
CA ILE A 149 20.12 13.04 9.08
C ILE A 149 21.65 13.05 8.98
N GLU A 150 22.27 14.23 9.13
CA GLU A 150 23.73 14.39 9.06
C GLU A 150 24.42 13.85 10.33
N GLU A 151 23.80 14.00 11.49
CA GLU A 151 24.35 13.56 12.78
C GLU A 151 24.22 12.05 13.02
N THR A 152 23.22 11.41 12.44
CA THR A 152 22.97 9.99 12.71
C THR A 152 24.00 9.06 12.07
N THR A 153 24.52 8.11 12.85
CA THR A 153 25.43 7.05 12.40
C THR A 153 24.70 5.79 11.97
N SER A 154 23.40 5.67 12.26
CA SER A 154 22.55 4.53 11.92
C SER A 154 21.94 4.70 10.55
N ASP A 155 22.22 3.79 9.61
CA ASP A 155 21.60 3.81 8.29
C ASP A 155 20.09 3.64 8.34
N TYR A 156 19.59 2.84 9.29
CA TYR A 156 18.17 2.67 9.50
C TYR A 156 17.48 3.95 9.99
N ASP A 157 18.08 4.66 10.94
CA ASP A 157 17.52 5.92 11.44
C ASP A 157 17.60 7.01 10.37
N ARG A 158 18.68 7.03 9.60
CA ARG A 158 18.82 7.92 8.44
C ARG A 158 17.69 7.71 7.42
N GLU A 159 17.38 6.46 7.07
CA GLU A 159 16.27 6.13 6.18
C GLU A 159 14.93 6.63 6.74
N LYS A 160 14.67 6.42 8.02
CA LYS A 160 13.42 6.87 8.66
C LYS A 160 13.30 8.40 8.78
N LEU A 161 14.39 9.09 9.01
CA LEU A 161 14.44 10.56 8.98
C LEU A 161 14.21 11.08 7.57
N GLN A 162 14.77 10.43 6.54
CA GLN A 162 14.53 10.79 5.14
C GLN A 162 13.05 10.59 4.74
N GLU A 163 12.40 9.51 5.20
CA GLU A 163 10.96 9.32 5.00
C GLU A 163 10.13 10.46 5.62
N ARG A 164 10.46 10.88 6.84
CA ARG A 164 9.79 12.00 7.51
C ARG A 164 10.01 13.32 6.76
N LEU A 165 11.25 13.57 6.35
CA LEU A 165 11.61 14.75 5.56
C LEU A 165 10.80 14.81 4.25
N ALA A 166 10.69 13.69 3.53
CA ALA A 166 9.94 13.61 2.29
C ALA A 166 8.45 13.92 2.49
N LYS A 167 7.84 13.45 3.60
CA LYS A 167 6.44 13.74 3.92
C LYS A 167 6.18 15.21 4.24
N LEU A 168 7.13 15.88 4.90
CA LEU A 168 7.00 17.30 5.27
C LEU A 168 7.34 18.25 4.13
N ALA A 169 8.43 17.98 3.39
CA ALA A 169 8.98 18.87 2.38
C ALA A 169 8.43 18.63 0.97
N GLY A 170 8.00 17.37 0.68
CA GLY A 170 7.63 16.95 -0.67
C GLY A 170 6.20 17.29 -1.10
N GLY A 171 5.32 17.58 -0.16
CA GLY A 171 3.89 17.75 -0.46
C GLY A 171 3.22 16.48 -0.98
N VAL A 172 1.98 16.60 -1.47
CA VAL A 172 1.20 15.52 -2.06
C VAL A 172 0.88 15.84 -3.51
N ALA A 173 1.38 15.00 -4.42
CA ALA A 173 1.01 15.06 -5.83
C ALA A 173 -0.30 14.28 -6.06
N VAL A 174 -1.29 14.92 -6.68
CA VAL A 174 -2.57 14.29 -7.02
C VAL A 174 -2.63 14.09 -8.52
N ILE A 175 -2.56 12.83 -8.97
CA ILE A 175 -2.72 12.46 -10.36
C ILE A 175 -4.21 12.15 -10.60
N ARG A 176 -4.87 13.00 -11.38
CA ARG A 176 -6.28 12.80 -11.74
C ARG A 176 -6.36 11.96 -13.01
N VAL A 177 -6.99 10.81 -12.91
CA VAL A 177 -7.17 9.89 -14.03
C VAL A 177 -8.62 9.98 -14.51
N GLY A 178 -8.82 10.13 -15.82
CA GLY A 178 -10.13 10.16 -16.48
C GLY A 178 -10.23 9.11 -17.58
N GLY A 179 -11.45 8.85 -18.05
CA GLY A 179 -11.76 7.95 -19.14
C GLY A 179 -13.22 8.06 -19.54
N SER A 180 -13.59 7.42 -20.64
CA SER A 180 -14.95 7.46 -21.19
C SER A 180 -15.91 6.55 -20.44
N THR A 181 -15.40 5.52 -19.78
CA THR A 181 -16.15 4.55 -18.98
C THR A 181 -15.51 4.32 -17.63
N GLU A 182 -16.29 3.86 -16.65
CA GLU A 182 -15.78 3.53 -15.31
C GLU A 182 -14.71 2.43 -15.35
N VAL A 183 -14.88 1.44 -16.21
CA VAL A 183 -13.92 0.35 -16.41
C VAL A 183 -12.59 0.89 -16.93
N GLU A 184 -12.62 1.79 -17.91
CA GLU A 184 -11.44 2.44 -18.46
C GLU A 184 -10.72 3.30 -17.40
N VAL A 185 -11.47 4.05 -16.59
CA VAL A 185 -10.90 4.85 -15.49
C VAL A 185 -10.21 3.95 -14.47
N LYS A 186 -10.83 2.83 -14.12
CA LYS A 186 -10.25 1.86 -13.19
C LYS A 186 -8.96 1.24 -13.74
N GLU A 187 -8.97 0.79 -14.99
CA GLU A 187 -7.80 0.23 -15.64
C GLU A 187 -6.64 1.23 -15.70
N ARG A 188 -6.93 2.48 -16.10
CA ARG A 188 -5.92 3.55 -16.12
C ARG A 188 -5.38 3.86 -14.74
N LYS A 189 -6.24 3.87 -13.71
CA LYS A 189 -5.82 4.06 -12.32
C LYS A 189 -4.87 2.95 -11.89
N ASP A 190 -5.23 1.69 -12.11
CA ASP A 190 -4.41 0.55 -11.74
C ASP A 190 -3.05 0.59 -12.45
N ARG A 191 -3.02 1.02 -13.71
CA ARG A 191 -1.77 1.21 -14.49
C ARG A 191 -0.89 2.33 -13.94
N VAL A 192 -1.49 3.43 -13.48
CA VAL A 192 -0.75 4.53 -12.81
C VAL A 192 -0.21 4.09 -11.47
N ASP A 193 -1.00 3.36 -10.69
CA ASP A 193 -0.58 2.80 -9.40
C ASP A 193 0.62 1.83 -9.57
N ASP A 194 0.57 0.96 -10.56
CA ASP A 194 1.69 0.07 -10.92
C ASP A 194 2.95 0.86 -11.32
N ALA A 195 2.79 1.87 -12.15
CA ALA A 195 3.91 2.72 -12.56
C ALA A 195 4.53 3.48 -11.38
N MET A 196 3.71 3.95 -10.44
CA MET A 196 4.16 4.64 -9.23
C MET A 196 4.98 3.69 -8.33
N HIS A 197 4.47 2.47 -8.09
CA HIS A 197 5.17 1.48 -7.28
C HIS A 197 6.48 1.03 -7.94
N ALA A 198 6.46 0.79 -9.26
CA ALA A 198 7.65 0.43 -10.01
C ALA A 198 8.70 1.55 -9.99
N THR A 199 8.28 2.81 -10.11
CA THR A 199 9.18 3.97 -10.06
C THR A 199 9.81 4.14 -8.67
N ARG A 200 9.00 4.04 -7.60
CA ARG A 200 9.51 4.09 -6.22
C ARG A 200 10.56 3.01 -5.98
N ALA A 201 10.23 1.78 -6.34
CA ALA A 201 11.14 0.67 -6.19
C ALA A 201 12.42 0.85 -7.04
N ALA A 202 12.32 1.43 -8.26
CA ALA A 202 13.48 1.74 -9.09
C ALA A 202 14.41 2.78 -8.48
N VAL A 203 13.85 3.79 -7.80
CA VAL A 203 14.63 4.81 -7.08
C VAL A 203 15.35 4.22 -5.87
N GLU A 204 14.67 3.33 -5.13
CA GLU A 204 15.21 2.74 -3.89
C GLU A 204 16.27 1.65 -4.17
N GLU A 205 16.08 0.83 -5.19
CA GLU A 205 16.87 -0.41 -5.38
C GLU A 205 17.59 -0.49 -6.75
N GLY A 206 17.34 0.44 -7.64
CA GLY A 206 17.85 0.41 -9.01
C GLY A 206 17.01 -0.48 -9.93
N VAL A 207 17.51 -0.69 -11.15
CA VAL A 207 16.80 -1.42 -12.21
C VAL A 207 17.64 -2.56 -12.79
N LEU A 208 16.97 -3.61 -13.25
CA LEU A 208 17.54 -4.74 -13.97
C LEU A 208 16.88 -4.87 -15.35
N PRO A 209 17.55 -5.49 -16.35
CA PRO A 209 16.94 -5.75 -17.64
C PRO A 209 15.68 -6.60 -17.46
N GLY A 210 14.59 -6.16 -18.09
CA GLY A 210 13.29 -6.84 -18.08
C GLY A 210 13.23 -8.06 -18.99
N GLY A 211 12.01 -8.42 -19.42
CA GLY A 211 11.78 -9.51 -20.36
C GLY A 211 12.26 -10.90 -19.90
N GLY A 212 12.51 -11.09 -18.59
CA GLY A 212 13.10 -12.33 -18.06
C GLY A 212 14.61 -12.47 -18.26
N VAL A 213 15.26 -11.48 -18.90
CA VAL A 213 16.70 -11.53 -19.22
C VAL A 213 17.57 -11.58 -17.96
N ALA A 214 17.24 -10.80 -16.91
CA ALA A 214 17.99 -10.84 -15.68
C ALA A 214 18.04 -12.24 -15.05
N LEU A 215 16.92 -12.98 -15.10
CA LEU A 215 16.86 -14.37 -14.62
C LEU A 215 17.68 -15.32 -15.51
N LEU A 216 17.61 -15.12 -16.84
CA LEU A 216 18.42 -15.90 -17.76
C LEU A 216 19.93 -15.68 -17.54
N ARG A 217 20.35 -14.43 -17.20
CA ARG A 217 21.76 -14.14 -16.84
C ARG A 217 22.16 -14.76 -15.52
N ALA A 218 21.23 -14.86 -14.55
CA ALA A 218 21.45 -15.48 -13.24
C ALA A 218 21.75 -16.99 -13.35
N VAL A 219 21.39 -17.65 -14.45
CA VAL A 219 21.72 -19.06 -14.70
C VAL A 219 23.21 -19.32 -14.56
N LYS A 220 24.10 -18.39 -14.93
CA LYS A 220 25.55 -18.53 -14.79
C LYS A 220 26.01 -18.72 -13.33
N ALA A 221 25.26 -18.20 -12.35
CA ALA A 221 25.58 -18.40 -10.95
C ALA A 221 25.41 -19.86 -10.50
N LEU A 222 24.55 -20.62 -11.20
CA LEU A 222 24.33 -22.04 -10.91
C LEU A 222 25.48 -22.93 -11.39
N ASP A 223 26.30 -22.45 -12.33
CA ASP A 223 27.45 -23.23 -12.85
C ASP A 223 28.52 -23.45 -11.76
N ASN A 224 28.60 -22.55 -10.80
CA ASN A 224 29.55 -22.61 -9.68
C ASN A 224 28.92 -23.21 -8.41
N ALA A 225 27.68 -23.70 -8.45
CA ALA A 225 27.03 -24.29 -7.29
C ALA A 225 27.61 -25.67 -7.00
N GLN A 226 28.20 -25.81 -5.80
CA GLN A 226 28.74 -27.10 -5.34
C GLN A 226 27.55 -27.98 -4.88
N THR A 227 27.66 -29.27 -5.21
CA THR A 227 26.64 -30.28 -4.83
C THR A 227 27.34 -31.46 -4.17
N GLU A 228 26.76 -31.94 -3.09
CA GLU A 228 27.23 -33.09 -2.33
C GLU A 228 26.77 -34.44 -2.90
N ASN A 229 25.61 -34.41 -3.61
CA ASN A 229 24.98 -35.61 -4.16
C ASN A 229 24.27 -35.35 -5.48
N ALA A 230 23.79 -36.44 -6.11
CA ALA A 230 23.08 -36.38 -7.40
C ALA A 230 21.74 -35.67 -7.30
N ASP A 231 21.02 -35.82 -6.19
CA ASP A 231 19.69 -35.21 -6.00
C ASP A 231 19.76 -33.68 -5.95
N GLN A 232 20.77 -33.14 -5.28
CA GLN A 232 21.03 -31.70 -5.28
C GLN A 232 21.35 -31.19 -6.68
N ARG A 233 22.10 -31.99 -7.49
CA ARG A 233 22.39 -31.65 -8.88
C ARG A 233 21.11 -31.61 -9.72
N HIS A 234 20.20 -32.55 -9.54
CA HIS A 234 18.89 -32.52 -10.20
C HIS A 234 18.06 -31.33 -9.76
N GLY A 235 18.12 -30.94 -8.50
CA GLY A 235 17.48 -29.73 -8.00
C GLY A 235 17.99 -28.46 -8.70
N ILE A 236 19.30 -28.33 -8.90
CA ILE A 236 19.93 -27.23 -9.65
C ILE A 236 19.43 -27.20 -11.10
N GLU A 237 19.33 -28.35 -11.77
CA GLU A 237 18.82 -28.43 -13.15
C GLU A 237 17.35 -28.02 -13.25
N ILE A 238 16.53 -28.36 -12.25
CA ILE A 238 15.14 -27.87 -12.18
C ILE A 238 15.11 -26.34 -12.09
N VAL A 239 15.92 -25.73 -11.21
CA VAL A 239 16.01 -24.29 -11.05
C VAL A 239 16.53 -23.65 -12.35
N ARG A 240 17.53 -24.23 -13.01
CA ARG A 240 18.08 -23.76 -14.28
C ARG A 240 16.98 -23.64 -15.34
N ARG A 241 16.15 -24.66 -15.50
CA ARG A 241 15.01 -24.65 -16.42
C ARG A 241 13.96 -23.63 -16.02
N ALA A 242 13.67 -23.51 -14.72
CA ALA A 242 12.69 -22.55 -14.24
C ALA A 242 13.10 -21.09 -14.48
N LEU A 243 14.39 -20.77 -14.44
CA LEU A 243 14.90 -19.42 -14.72
C LEU A 243 14.74 -19.01 -16.21
N GLU A 244 14.60 -19.96 -17.12
CA GLU A 244 14.32 -19.68 -18.55
C GLU A 244 12.83 -19.50 -18.85
N ALA A 245 11.95 -20.03 -18.01
CA ALA A 245 10.52 -20.04 -18.26
C ALA A 245 9.91 -18.65 -18.50
N PRO A 246 10.29 -17.57 -17.78
CA PRO A 246 9.74 -16.24 -18.04
C PRO A 246 10.04 -15.70 -19.44
N VAL A 247 11.26 -15.90 -19.96
CA VAL A 247 11.62 -15.48 -21.33
C VAL A 247 10.82 -16.27 -22.35
N ARG A 248 10.74 -17.60 -22.16
CA ARG A 248 9.98 -18.48 -23.07
C ARG A 248 8.52 -18.09 -23.13
N GLN A 249 7.90 -17.86 -21.99
CA GLN A 249 6.48 -17.49 -21.92
C GLN A 249 6.22 -16.13 -22.57
N ILE A 250 7.11 -15.15 -22.41
CA ILE A 250 6.98 -13.86 -23.08
C ILE A 250 7.07 -14.03 -24.59
N ALA A 251 8.02 -14.85 -25.08
CA ALA A 251 8.18 -15.13 -26.51
C ALA A 251 6.95 -15.85 -27.08
N GLU A 252 6.45 -16.87 -26.41
CA GLU A 252 5.23 -17.62 -26.81
C GLU A 252 4.00 -16.71 -26.84
N ASN A 253 3.81 -15.85 -25.85
CA ASN A 253 2.71 -14.89 -25.79
C ASN A 253 2.77 -13.86 -26.95
N ALA A 254 3.97 -13.59 -27.46
CA ALA A 254 4.18 -12.72 -28.62
C ALA A 254 4.14 -13.48 -29.95
N GLY A 255 3.85 -14.79 -29.94
CA GLY A 255 3.81 -15.62 -31.14
C GLY A 255 5.19 -16.03 -31.69
N ALA A 256 6.26 -15.86 -30.90
CA ALA A 256 7.62 -16.26 -31.27
C ALA A 256 8.02 -17.60 -30.62
N GLU A 257 8.94 -18.33 -31.25
CA GLU A 257 9.46 -19.58 -30.72
C GLU A 257 10.43 -19.32 -29.54
N GLY A 258 9.99 -19.66 -28.30
CA GLY A 258 10.73 -19.39 -27.08
C GLY A 258 12.13 -19.98 -27.06
N SER A 259 12.33 -21.16 -27.67
CA SER A 259 13.63 -21.84 -27.75
C SER A 259 14.64 -21.05 -28.57
N ILE A 260 14.19 -20.47 -29.67
CA ILE A 260 15.04 -19.67 -30.58
C ILE A 260 15.44 -18.36 -29.85
N ILE A 261 14.49 -17.69 -29.20
CA ILE A 261 14.75 -16.44 -28.46
C ILE A 261 15.76 -16.69 -27.34
N VAL A 262 15.55 -17.72 -26.52
CA VAL A 262 16.48 -18.05 -25.43
C VAL A 262 17.87 -18.41 -25.98
N GLY A 263 17.95 -19.17 -27.09
CA GLY A 263 19.22 -19.51 -27.75
C GLY A 263 20.01 -18.25 -28.13
N LYS A 264 19.40 -17.33 -28.88
CA LYS A 264 20.04 -16.06 -29.28
C LYS A 264 20.46 -15.19 -28.09
N LEU A 265 19.64 -15.15 -27.01
CA LEU A 265 19.98 -14.40 -25.80
C LEU A 265 21.20 -14.99 -25.05
N ARG A 266 21.40 -16.31 -25.15
CA ARG A 266 22.56 -16.99 -24.53
C ARG A 266 23.88 -16.77 -25.29
N GLU A 267 23.81 -16.55 -26.59
CA GLU A 267 24.99 -16.26 -27.41
C GLU A 267 25.67 -14.95 -27.04
N LYS A 268 24.88 -13.97 -26.56
CA LYS A 268 25.39 -12.67 -26.11
C LYS A 268 25.55 -12.65 -24.60
N THR A 269 26.66 -12.12 -24.14
CA THR A 269 27.00 -12.06 -22.70
C THR A 269 26.71 -10.70 -22.07
N GLU A 270 26.39 -9.70 -22.87
CA GLU A 270 26.05 -8.35 -22.43
C GLU A 270 24.83 -8.39 -21.50
N PHE A 271 24.94 -7.73 -20.33
CA PHE A 271 23.92 -7.83 -19.29
C PHE A 271 22.57 -7.25 -19.74
N GLY A 272 22.57 -6.10 -20.42
CA GLY A 272 21.37 -5.42 -20.93
C GLY A 272 20.81 -5.99 -22.20
N PHE A 273 21.55 -6.87 -22.93
CA PHE A 273 21.11 -7.42 -24.21
C PHE A 273 19.89 -8.34 -24.03
N GLY A 274 18.79 -7.99 -24.67
CA GLY A 274 17.53 -8.68 -24.57
C GLY A 274 16.75 -8.70 -25.90
N TRP A 275 15.52 -9.17 -25.86
CA TRP A 275 14.59 -9.20 -26.97
C TRP A 275 13.33 -8.40 -26.64
N ASN A 276 12.99 -7.48 -27.53
CA ASN A 276 11.78 -6.67 -27.43
C ASN A 276 10.63 -7.37 -28.14
N ALA A 277 9.67 -7.89 -27.39
CA ALA A 277 8.53 -8.63 -27.93
C ALA A 277 7.58 -7.75 -28.79
N GLN A 278 7.58 -6.44 -28.60
CA GLN A 278 6.72 -5.52 -29.32
C GLN A 278 7.25 -5.23 -30.73
N THR A 279 8.58 -5.02 -30.85
CA THR A 279 9.24 -4.71 -32.14
C THR A 279 9.84 -5.92 -32.79
N ASN A 280 9.92 -7.04 -32.08
CA ASN A 280 10.61 -8.27 -32.50
C ASN A 280 12.12 -8.06 -32.78
N GLU A 281 12.76 -7.15 -32.07
CA GLU A 281 14.16 -6.78 -32.22
C GLU A 281 15.00 -7.18 -31.02
N PHE A 282 16.25 -7.52 -31.28
CA PHE A 282 17.27 -7.76 -30.24
C PHE A 282 18.11 -6.52 -30.06
N GLY A 283 18.40 -6.15 -28.80
CA GLY A 283 19.20 -4.98 -28.48
C GLY A 283 19.33 -4.76 -26.99
N ASP A 284 19.95 -3.65 -26.61
CA ASP A 284 20.02 -3.24 -25.21
C ASP A 284 18.63 -2.81 -24.73
N LEU A 285 18.11 -3.48 -23.70
CA LEU A 285 16.79 -3.19 -23.15
C LEU A 285 16.75 -1.88 -22.38
N TYR A 286 17.88 -1.38 -21.88
CA TYR A 286 17.94 -0.07 -21.23
C TYR A 286 17.69 1.04 -22.25
N ASP A 287 18.29 0.93 -23.44
CA ASP A 287 18.10 1.89 -24.51
C ASP A 287 16.71 1.80 -25.14
N GLN A 288 16.20 0.59 -25.31
CA GLN A 288 14.88 0.35 -25.92
C GLN A 288 13.70 0.61 -24.98
N GLY A 289 13.89 0.43 -23.66
CA GLY A 289 12.83 0.54 -22.66
C GLY A 289 12.66 1.94 -22.09
N GLY A 290 13.60 2.84 -22.27
CA GLY A 290 13.62 4.17 -21.66
C GLY A 290 12.49 5.10 -22.10
N ASN A 291 11.68 4.77 -23.13
CA ASN A 291 10.72 5.73 -23.68
C ASN A 291 9.31 5.22 -23.98
N ARG A 292 8.95 3.96 -23.73
CA ARG A 292 7.56 3.50 -23.98
C ARG A 292 7.13 2.42 -23.01
N SER A 293 6.04 2.67 -22.33
CA SER A 293 5.12 1.71 -21.70
C SER A 293 4.59 0.72 -22.76
N GLY A 294 5.44 -0.19 -23.21
CA GLY A 294 5.09 -1.28 -24.12
C GLY A 294 5.07 -2.59 -23.33
N GLN A 295 4.01 -3.34 -23.48
CA GLN A 295 3.80 -4.67 -22.93
C GLN A 295 4.94 -5.61 -23.36
N GLY A 296 6.04 -5.65 -22.65
CA GLY A 296 7.13 -6.59 -22.97
C GLY A 296 8.50 -6.24 -22.42
N CYS A 297 8.80 -4.99 -22.19
CA CYS A 297 10.04 -4.55 -21.55
C CYS A 297 9.72 -3.89 -20.22
N SER A 298 9.42 -4.66 -19.20
CA SER A 298 9.33 -4.15 -17.85
C SER A 298 10.70 -4.26 -17.20
N TYR A 299 11.31 -3.13 -16.85
CA TYR A 299 12.41 -3.11 -15.90
C TYR A 299 11.83 -3.48 -14.55
N ARG A 300 12.35 -4.53 -13.92
CA ARG A 300 12.05 -4.84 -12.54
C ARG A 300 13.19 -4.40 -11.67
N VAL A 301 12.83 -3.82 -10.57
CA VAL A 301 13.72 -3.50 -9.49
C VAL A 301 14.16 -4.77 -8.81
N ALA A 302 15.45 -4.93 -8.63
CA ALA A 302 16.00 -5.99 -7.81
C ALA A 302 15.94 -5.55 -6.35
N GLY A 303 15.16 -6.24 -5.56
CA GLY A 303 15.23 -6.16 -4.11
C GLY A 303 16.62 -6.52 -3.59
N ARG A 304 16.98 -5.89 -2.50
CA ARG A 304 18.24 -6.05 -1.79
C ARG A 304 18.75 -7.48 -1.80
N ARG A 305 20.01 -7.63 -2.20
CA ARG A 305 20.87 -8.84 -2.08
C ARG A 305 20.15 -10.15 -2.41
N LEU A 306 20.72 -10.93 -3.29
CA LEU A 306 20.41 -12.33 -3.61
C LEU A 306 20.31 -13.28 -2.38
N GLY A 307 19.74 -12.84 -1.30
CA GLY A 307 19.55 -13.56 -0.04
C GLY A 307 18.12 -13.56 0.50
N ARG A 308 17.18 -12.86 -0.13
CA ARG A 308 15.76 -12.91 0.27
C ARG A 308 14.90 -13.58 -0.80
N ARG A 309 14.31 -14.65 -0.40
CA ARG A 309 13.32 -15.60 -0.96
C ARG A 309 12.70 -15.24 -2.33
N PRO A 310 12.58 -16.23 -3.25
CA PRO A 310 11.90 -16.12 -4.54
C PRO A 310 10.43 -15.66 -4.49
N ALA A 311 9.81 -15.64 -3.32
CA ALA A 311 8.42 -15.23 -3.11
C ALA A 311 8.15 -13.74 -3.33
N ASP A 312 9.17 -12.88 -3.26
CA ASP A 312 8.99 -11.44 -3.45
C ASP A 312 8.94 -11.02 -4.94
N TYR A 313 9.27 -11.95 -5.84
CA TYR A 313 9.30 -11.71 -7.28
C TYR A 313 7.90 -11.72 -7.95
N HIS A 314 6.87 -12.20 -7.25
CA HIS A 314 5.51 -12.38 -7.79
C HIS A 314 4.47 -11.34 -7.33
N ARG A 315 4.83 -10.33 -6.58
CA ARG A 315 3.88 -9.31 -6.10
C ARG A 315 3.46 -8.25 -7.12
N GLY A 316 3.71 -8.47 -8.38
CA GLY A 316 3.28 -7.57 -9.46
C GLY A 316 2.12 -8.07 -10.33
N ASN A 317 1.60 -9.26 -10.12
CA ASN A 317 0.45 -9.76 -10.87
C ASN A 317 -0.66 -10.18 -9.90
N GLY A 318 -1.79 -9.52 -10.01
CA GLY A 318 -3.02 -9.65 -9.26
C GLY A 318 -3.25 -10.99 -8.57
N ARG A 319 -3.06 -11.01 -7.27
CA ARG A 319 -3.56 -12.08 -6.43
C ARG A 319 -5.07 -11.90 -6.29
N ARG A 320 -5.82 -12.74 -6.96
CA ARG A 320 -7.13 -13.14 -6.43
C ARG A 320 -6.83 -14.04 -5.25
N GLU A 321 -7.13 -13.59 -4.05
CA GLU A 321 -7.15 -14.44 -2.87
C GLU A 321 -8.23 -15.49 -3.09
N ALA A 322 -7.80 -16.74 -3.28
CA ALA A 322 -8.66 -17.88 -3.05
C ALA A 322 -8.77 -18.02 -1.53
N GLU A 323 -9.97 -17.89 -1.00
CA GLU A 323 -10.29 -18.24 0.38
C GLU A 323 -9.95 -19.72 0.59
N GLU A 324 -8.88 -19.99 1.33
CA GLU A 324 -8.62 -21.33 1.86
C GLU A 324 -9.62 -21.61 2.98
N GLY A 325 -10.60 -22.47 2.65
CA GLY A 325 -11.49 -23.06 3.61
C GLY A 325 -10.71 -23.85 4.67
N SER A 326 -10.91 -23.47 5.91
CA SER A 326 -10.51 -24.20 7.11
C SER A 326 -10.98 -25.66 7.05
N THR A 327 -10.05 -26.59 6.93
CA THR A 327 -10.32 -28.01 7.23
C THR A 327 -10.07 -28.26 8.71
N ALA A 328 -11.14 -28.42 9.48
CA ALA A 328 -11.09 -29.05 10.79
C ALA A 328 -11.10 -30.59 10.64
N PRO A 329 -10.47 -31.35 11.53
CA PRO A 329 -10.32 -32.79 11.40
C PRO A 329 -11.63 -33.55 11.70
N ALA A 330 -11.84 -34.61 10.92
CA ALA A 330 -12.92 -35.56 11.09
C ALA A 330 -12.78 -36.36 12.39
N ASP A 331 -13.82 -36.38 13.20
CA ASP A 331 -14.03 -37.40 14.20
C ASP A 331 -15.26 -38.26 13.83
N ALA A 332 -15.10 -39.56 14.02
CA ALA A 332 -15.99 -40.61 13.59
C ALA A 332 -17.15 -40.80 14.58
N GLY A 333 -18.36 -40.92 14.05
CA GLY A 333 -19.50 -41.31 14.91
C GLY A 333 -20.77 -41.60 14.11
N ARG A 334 -20.99 -42.88 13.86
CA ARG A 334 -22.17 -43.54 13.28
C ARG A 334 -23.52 -43.05 13.86
N ARG A 335 -24.56 -42.91 13.04
CA ARG A 335 -25.77 -43.74 12.99
C ARG A 335 -26.93 -43.11 12.22
N HIS A 336 -27.43 -43.85 11.26
CA HIS A 336 -28.84 -44.22 10.88
C HIS A 336 -30.00 -43.24 11.07
N GLY A 337 -30.78 -43.11 10.00
CA GLY A 337 -32.23 -42.80 9.98
C GLY A 337 -32.62 -42.00 8.74
N LEU A 338 -32.96 -42.59 7.71
CA LEU A 338 -34.16 -42.92 6.94
C LEU A 338 -35.27 -41.85 6.87
N LEU A 339 -35.67 -41.52 5.61
CA LEU A 339 -36.99 -41.15 5.06
C LEU A 339 -37.50 -39.73 5.41
N THR A 340 -38.12 -38.94 4.56
CA THR A 340 -39.03 -39.17 3.42
C THR A 340 -39.22 -37.85 2.66
N GLU A 341 -39.54 -38.01 1.40
CA GLU A 341 -40.11 -37.03 0.45
C GLU A 341 -41.28 -36.20 1.05
N THR A 342 -41.41 -34.94 0.57
CA THR A 342 -42.71 -34.54 0.04
C THR A 342 -42.61 -33.31 -0.88
N ILE A 343 -43.13 -33.52 -2.05
CA ILE A 343 -43.45 -32.59 -3.14
C ILE A 343 -44.60 -31.68 -2.70
N GLY A 344 -44.55 -30.41 -3.08
CA GLY A 344 -45.70 -29.49 -2.89
C GLY A 344 -45.58 -28.22 -3.79
N ARG A 345 -46.02 -28.38 -5.02
CA ARG A 345 -46.66 -27.48 -6.00
C ARG A 345 -46.95 -26.05 -5.61
N ARG A 346 -46.63 -25.15 -6.59
CA ARG A 346 -47.31 -23.87 -6.84
C ARG A 346 -48.81 -24.03 -7.04
N PRO A 347 -49.60 -22.99 -6.86
CA PRO A 347 -50.42 -22.59 -7.99
C PRO A 347 -50.35 -21.10 -8.40
N ASP A 348 -50.69 -20.95 -9.67
CA ASP A 348 -50.79 -19.80 -10.51
C ASP A 348 -52.00 -18.88 -10.15
N ALA A 349 -51.95 -17.76 -10.84
CA ALA A 349 -53.05 -17.01 -11.46
C ALA A 349 -53.35 -15.60 -10.92
N ALA A 350 -53.11 -14.67 -11.77
CA ALA A 350 -53.78 -13.38 -11.94
C ALA A 350 -55.27 -13.59 -12.31
N PRO A 351 -56.12 -12.58 -12.62
CA PRO A 351 -55.88 -11.16 -12.85
C PRO A 351 -57.04 -10.21 -12.38
N THR A 352 -56.98 -8.96 -12.79
CA THR A 352 -57.99 -7.95 -13.18
C THR A 352 -58.50 -6.90 -12.19
N ASP A 353 -58.44 -5.71 -12.72
CA ASP A 353 -59.37 -4.56 -12.77
C ASP A 353 -59.63 -3.70 -11.51
N ARG A 354 -59.13 -2.54 -11.50
CA ARG A 354 -59.69 -1.25 -11.88
C ARG A 354 -58.69 -0.11 -11.69
#